data_b0a6957282f515bf69bdcbc99e4d9f61
#
_entry.id   b0a6957282f515bf69bdcbc99e4d9f61
#
_cell.length_a   1.000
_cell.length_b   1.000
_cell.length_c   1.000
_cell.angle_alpha   90.00
_cell.angle_beta   90.00
_cell.angle_gamma   90.00
#
_symmetry.space_group_name_H-M   'P 1'
#
loop_
_entity.id
_entity.type
_entity.pdbx_description
1 polymer ?
#
loop_
_entity_poly.entity_id
_entity_poly.type
_entity_poly.pdbx_seq_one_letter_code
_entity_poly.pdbx_strand_id
1 'polypeptide(L)'
;VKITEGTTFVAHNIGFDYRVFQQEFEQLGFDFHRATLDTIPYCERIFPEWENYGLKTVAKELGLVNSARHRAEGDARLTADLLRILLQKDRDSYLDKVFVSKSASEQRNPFKEQVKNLQNKVGIYYIYNEAGEPIYIGSSKDLQNSVNRHFVADNKLALALQADAHRLEVEHIGNEAIAQIQYKRTVDVQRPMYNNTKKRSFLNFGLFTEPKKSAMVEYVRVYPIRHKAPQFYFEGPKALYEFLQRVMMNEALDPFTFLLDKDREHYFKHTKNLQWKAKSKELPLSRLREYLFPQEGTLIGPGRKDNEKCAVLIEGGRILGYTYFYLATDGVNRAQLKKRMVDIEHDAYAAGIIHHFYSKGYLKLLEE
;
A
#
# COMPACT_ATOMS: atom_id res chain seq x y z
N VAL A 1 -13.43 -2.33 27.21
CA VAL A 1 -14.31 -3.03 26.24
C VAL A 1 -15.78 -2.85 26.63
N LYS A 2 -16.21 -3.24 27.87
CA LYS A 2 -17.61 -3.14 28.31
C LYS A 2 -18.21 -1.73 28.22
N ILE A 3 -17.44 -0.67 28.55
CA ILE A 3 -17.95 0.72 28.54
C ILE A 3 -18.32 1.24 27.15
N THR A 4 -17.76 0.62 26.08
CA THR A 4 -18.03 0.99 24.70
C THR A 4 -18.94 -0.01 23.97
N GLU A 5 -19.45 -1.01 24.66
CA GLU A 5 -20.32 -2.04 24.08
C GLU A 5 -21.67 -1.43 23.70
N GLY A 6 -22.11 -1.70 22.45
CA GLY A 6 -23.34 -1.13 21.91
C GLY A 6 -23.31 0.37 21.64
N THR A 7 -22.13 1.02 21.72
CA THR A 7 -21.98 2.45 21.46
C THR A 7 -21.32 2.72 20.10
N THR A 8 -21.46 3.95 19.61
CA THR A 8 -20.75 4.43 18.44
C THR A 8 -19.44 5.10 18.84
N PHE A 9 -18.33 4.67 18.26
CA PHE A 9 -17.03 5.30 18.44
C PHE A 9 -16.93 6.54 17.53
N VAL A 10 -16.79 7.71 18.14
CA VAL A 10 -16.74 8.99 17.43
C VAL A 10 -15.36 9.58 17.51
N ALA A 11 -14.81 10.02 16.39
CA ALA A 11 -13.55 10.76 16.33
C ALA A 11 -13.54 11.76 15.17
N HIS A 12 -12.59 12.66 15.20
CA HIS A 12 -12.32 13.60 14.12
C HIS A 12 -11.15 13.07 13.28
N ASN A 13 -11.41 12.60 12.06
CA ASN A 13 -10.51 11.77 11.25
C ASN A 13 -10.31 10.36 11.87
N ILE A 14 -11.41 9.67 12.06
CA ILE A 14 -11.51 8.42 12.81
C ILE A 14 -10.59 7.29 12.33
N GLY A 15 -10.17 7.32 11.07
CA GLY A 15 -9.45 6.21 10.44
C GLY A 15 -8.11 5.84 11.11
N PHE A 16 -7.44 6.80 11.77
CA PHE A 16 -6.22 6.54 12.51
C PHE A 16 -6.53 6.00 13.92
N ASP A 17 -7.34 6.71 14.68
CA ASP A 17 -7.64 6.38 16.08
C ASP A 17 -8.29 5.00 16.20
N TYR A 18 -9.25 4.71 15.34
CA TYR A 18 -9.95 3.42 15.36
C TYR A 18 -9.03 2.24 15.09
N ARG A 19 -8.08 2.37 14.13
CA ARG A 19 -7.09 1.33 13.87
C ARG A 19 -6.16 1.09 15.04
N VAL A 20 -5.72 2.15 15.71
CA VAL A 20 -4.87 2.04 16.91
C VAL A 20 -5.63 1.28 17.99
N PHE A 21 -6.90 1.64 18.25
CA PHE A 21 -7.72 0.91 19.20
C PHE A 21 -7.89 -0.57 18.85
N GLN A 22 -8.17 -0.88 17.59
CA GLN A 22 -8.29 -2.27 17.14
C GLN A 22 -7.00 -3.05 17.38
N GLN A 23 -5.85 -2.49 17.03
CA GLN A 23 -4.53 -3.15 17.20
C GLN A 23 -4.19 -3.36 18.68
N GLU A 24 -4.42 -2.36 19.54
CA GLU A 24 -4.14 -2.47 20.96
C GLU A 24 -5.04 -3.51 21.64
N PHE A 25 -6.33 -3.54 21.30
CA PHE A 25 -7.24 -4.54 21.85
C PHE A 25 -6.96 -5.95 21.33
N GLU A 26 -6.57 -6.10 20.06
CA GLU A 26 -6.16 -7.37 19.48
C GLU A 26 -4.92 -7.94 20.17
N GLN A 27 -3.93 -7.11 20.50
CA GLN A 27 -2.74 -7.52 21.28
C GLN A 27 -3.10 -8.01 22.68
N LEU A 28 -4.19 -7.48 23.27
CA LEU A 28 -4.72 -7.89 24.54
C LEU A 28 -5.68 -9.10 24.46
N GLY A 29 -5.88 -9.67 23.27
CA GLY A 29 -6.78 -10.81 23.02
C GLY A 29 -8.26 -10.43 22.97
N PHE A 30 -8.60 -9.16 22.77
CA PHE A 30 -9.98 -8.69 22.63
C PHE A 30 -10.27 -8.24 21.19
N ASP A 31 -11.41 -8.66 20.69
CA ASP A 31 -11.95 -8.15 19.44
C ASP A 31 -12.69 -6.82 19.68
N PHE A 32 -12.22 -5.74 19.00
CA PHE A 32 -12.80 -4.41 19.16
C PHE A 32 -13.48 -3.97 17.87
N HIS A 33 -14.78 -4.23 17.78
CA HIS A 33 -15.64 -3.75 16.71
C HIS A 33 -16.76 -2.88 17.27
N ARG A 34 -16.83 -1.64 16.76
CA ARG A 34 -17.86 -0.64 17.14
C ARG A 34 -18.37 0.07 15.90
N ALA A 35 -19.61 0.52 15.93
CA ALA A 35 -20.07 1.50 14.96
C ALA A 35 -19.18 2.74 15.04
N THR A 36 -18.90 3.36 13.91
CA THR A 36 -18.00 4.51 13.83
C THR A 36 -18.68 5.72 13.22
N LEU A 37 -18.34 6.92 13.73
CA LEU A 37 -18.77 8.20 13.19
C LEU A 37 -17.55 9.12 13.07
N ASP A 38 -17.23 9.54 11.84
CA ASP A 38 -16.23 10.58 11.59
C ASP A 38 -16.91 11.95 11.56
N THR A 39 -16.40 12.87 12.36
CA THR A 39 -16.97 14.23 12.40
C THR A 39 -16.54 15.10 11.21
N ILE A 40 -15.54 14.73 10.40
CA ILE A 40 -15.15 15.51 9.22
C ILE A 40 -16.27 15.49 8.15
N PRO A 41 -16.70 14.33 7.62
CA PRO A 41 -17.80 14.30 6.66
C PRO A 41 -19.11 14.91 7.20
N TYR A 42 -19.29 14.83 8.52
CA TYR A 42 -20.45 15.44 9.17
C TYR A 42 -20.35 16.98 9.14
N CYS A 43 -19.17 17.54 9.43
CA CYS A 43 -18.93 18.98 9.28
C CYS A 43 -19.10 19.45 7.83
N GLU A 44 -18.55 18.73 6.87
CA GLU A 44 -18.70 19.04 5.43
C GLU A 44 -20.17 19.14 5.00
N ARG A 45 -21.02 18.32 5.59
CA ARG A 45 -22.45 18.33 5.34
C ARG A 45 -23.17 19.51 5.99
N ILE A 46 -22.82 19.83 7.25
CA ILE A 46 -23.51 20.87 8.04
C ILE A 46 -23.00 22.27 7.68
N PHE A 47 -21.74 22.39 7.27
CA PHE A 47 -21.06 23.64 6.95
C PHE A 47 -20.34 23.55 5.59
N PRO A 48 -21.06 23.36 4.49
CA PRO A 48 -20.46 23.13 3.17
C PRO A 48 -19.65 24.33 2.64
N GLU A 49 -19.77 25.49 3.26
CA GLU A 49 -19.09 26.72 2.91
C GLU A 49 -17.65 26.81 3.42
N TRP A 50 -17.22 25.91 4.31
CA TRP A 50 -15.88 25.95 4.86
C TRP A 50 -14.86 25.30 3.93
N GLU A 51 -13.67 25.89 3.85
CA GLU A 51 -12.57 25.35 3.01
C GLU A 51 -11.74 24.27 3.70
N ASN A 52 -11.76 24.23 5.04
CA ASN A 52 -10.92 23.32 5.82
C ASN A 52 -11.65 22.82 7.06
N TYR A 53 -11.68 21.52 7.22
CA TYR A 53 -12.36 20.80 8.29
C TYR A 53 -11.42 20.21 9.34
N GLY A 54 -10.16 20.63 9.42
CA GLY A 54 -9.28 20.22 10.50
C GLY A 54 -9.78 20.70 11.87
N LEU A 55 -9.64 19.89 12.92
CA LEU A 55 -10.23 20.13 14.25
C LEU A 55 -9.94 21.54 14.81
N LYS A 56 -8.71 22.05 14.57
CA LYS A 56 -8.33 23.40 14.99
C LYS A 56 -9.10 24.50 14.26
N THR A 57 -9.31 24.30 12.94
CA THR A 57 -10.07 25.26 12.12
C THR A 57 -11.52 25.27 12.51
N VAL A 58 -12.12 24.08 12.60
CA VAL A 58 -13.52 23.89 13.02
C VAL A 58 -13.77 24.49 14.41
N ALA A 59 -12.85 24.25 15.35
CA ALA A 59 -12.95 24.83 16.71
C ALA A 59 -12.95 26.37 16.67
N LYS A 60 -12.09 26.96 15.86
CA LYS A 60 -11.98 28.42 15.71
C LYS A 60 -13.28 28.99 15.11
N GLU A 61 -13.81 28.39 14.04
CA GLU A 61 -15.05 28.84 13.38
C GLU A 61 -16.28 28.72 14.31
N LEU A 62 -16.30 27.73 15.21
CA LEU A 62 -17.38 27.53 16.15
C LEU A 62 -17.18 28.19 17.51
N GLY A 63 -16.07 28.92 17.71
CA GLY A 63 -15.74 29.53 19.00
C GLY A 63 -15.47 28.56 20.14
N LEU A 64 -15.10 27.33 19.83
CA LEU A 64 -14.78 26.30 20.82
C LEU A 64 -13.38 26.51 21.42
N VAL A 65 -13.25 26.45 22.73
CA VAL A 65 -11.99 26.64 23.44
C VAL A 65 -11.39 25.29 23.82
N ASN A 66 -10.19 25.00 23.30
CA ASN A 66 -9.41 23.86 23.77
C ASN A 66 -8.59 24.26 25.01
N SER A 67 -9.06 23.88 26.19
CA SER A 67 -8.42 24.17 27.48
C SER A 67 -7.15 23.35 27.74
N ALA A 68 -6.89 22.28 26.98
CA ALA A 68 -5.76 21.37 27.14
C ALA A 68 -5.05 21.12 25.81
N ARG A 69 -4.43 22.15 25.22
CA ARG A 69 -3.71 22.07 23.94
C ARG A 69 -2.66 20.96 23.98
N HIS A 70 -2.63 20.15 22.92
CA HIS A 70 -1.67 19.06 22.69
C HIS A 70 -1.76 17.86 23.65
N ARG A 71 -2.90 17.65 24.28
CA ARG A 71 -3.20 16.41 25.01
C ARG A 71 -4.40 15.73 24.37
N ALA A 72 -4.35 14.41 24.25
CA ALA A 72 -5.42 13.60 23.65
C ALA A 72 -6.80 13.86 24.30
N GLU A 73 -6.82 14.13 25.61
CA GLU A 73 -8.03 14.50 26.34
C GLU A 73 -8.66 15.80 25.81
N GLY A 74 -7.84 16.81 25.50
CA GLY A 74 -8.33 18.10 24.97
C GLY A 74 -8.99 17.95 23.61
N ASP A 75 -8.39 17.18 22.73
CA ASP A 75 -8.91 16.93 21.39
C ASP A 75 -10.18 16.04 21.46
N ALA A 76 -10.24 15.08 22.37
CA ALA A 76 -11.44 14.28 22.60
C ALA A 76 -12.62 15.11 23.13
N ARG A 77 -12.39 16.00 24.11
CA ARG A 77 -13.42 16.93 24.63
C ARG A 77 -13.91 17.87 23.54
N LEU A 78 -12.98 18.45 22.78
CA LEU A 78 -13.31 19.31 21.65
C LEU A 78 -14.15 18.60 20.59
N THR A 79 -13.82 17.34 20.29
CA THR A 79 -14.62 16.52 19.37
C THR A 79 -16.01 16.23 19.92
N ALA A 80 -16.16 16.02 21.22
CA ALA A 80 -17.46 15.83 21.85
C ALA A 80 -18.32 17.11 21.81
N ASP A 81 -17.72 18.28 22.03
CA ASP A 81 -18.43 19.56 21.94
C ASP A 81 -18.82 19.86 20.49
N LEU A 82 -17.92 19.59 19.54
CA LEU A 82 -18.24 19.64 18.12
C LEU A 82 -19.42 18.76 17.76
N LEU A 83 -19.41 17.50 18.19
CA LEU A 83 -20.52 16.59 17.93
C LEU A 83 -21.86 17.11 18.44
N ARG A 84 -21.89 17.71 19.63
CA ARG A 84 -23.11 18.32 20.17
C ARG A 84 -23.65 19.43 19.27
N ILE A 85 -22.76 20.29 18.74
CA ILE A 85 -23.17 21.35 17.83
C ILE A 85 -23.67 20.77 16.50
N LEU A 86 -22.99 19.76 15.96
CA LEU A 86 -23.43 19.09 14.72
C LEU A 86 -24.83 18.49 14.88
N LEU A 87 -25.08 17.78 15.98
CA LEU A 87 -26.38 17.20 16.30
C LEU A 87 -27.49 18.27 16.43
N GLN A 88 -27.18 19.42 17.06
CA GLN A 88 -28.15 20.51 17.18
C GLN A 88 -28.47 21.18 15.84
N LYS A 89 -27.52 21.20 14.91
CA LYS A 89 -27.70 21.80 13.60
C LYS A 89 -28.21 20.84 12.53
N ASP A 90 -28.22 19.55 12.80
CA ASP A 90 -28.64 18.49 11.88
C ASP A 90 -30.16 18.43 11.72
N ARG A 91 -30.70 19.43 11.00
CA ARG A 91 -32.13 19.52 10.69
C ARG A 91 -32.62 18.42 9.73
N ASP A 92 -31.76 17.85 8.96
CA ASP A 92 -32.07 16.86 7.92
C ASP A 92 -31.89 15.40 8.40
N SER A 93 -31.65 15.22 9.71
CA SER A 93 -31.41 13.89 10.32
C SER A 93 -30.34 13.09 9.54
N TYR A 94 -29.23 13.73 9.27
CA TYR A 94 -28.11 13.11 8.53
C TYR A 94 -27.66 11.81 9.21
N LEU A 95 -27.58 11.81 10.55
CA LEU A 95 -27.19 10.62 11.32
C LEU A 95 -28.18 9.49 11.10
N ASP A 96 -29.48 9.75 11.11
CA ASP A 96 -30.48 8.71 10.87
C ASP A 96 -30.28 8.10 9.48
N LYS A 97 -30.00 8.93 8.46
CA LYS A 97 -29.70 8.47 7.11
C LYS A 97 -28.40 7.66 7.07
N VAL A 98 -27.34 8.07 7.75
CA VAL A 98 -26.05 7.36 7.83
C VAL A 98 -26.22 6.03 8.54
N PHE A 99 -26.94 5.97 9.66
CA PHE A 99 -27.16 4.72 10.39
C PHE A 99 -28.14 3.80 9.65
N VAL A 100 -29.19 4.33 9.06
CA VAL A 100 -30.09 3.55 8.19
C VAL A 100 -29.37 3.04 6.94
N SER A 101 -28.52 3.86 6.30
CA SER A 101 -27.74 3.42 5.15
C SER A 101 -26.69 2.37 5.53
N LYS A 102 -26.05 2.48 6.72
CA LYS A 102 -25.13 1.45 7.22
C LYS A 102 -25.85 0.13 7.52
N SER A 103 -27.01 0.16 8.16
CA SER A 103 -27.81 -1.04 8.39
C SER A 103 -28.33 -1.64 7.08
N ALA A 104 -28.72 -0.80 6.13
CA ALA A 104 -29.15 -1.22 4.80
C ALA A 104 -27.97 -1.73 3.94
N SER A 105 -26.77 -1.19 4.09
CA SER A 105 -25.56 -1.68 3.41
C SER A 105 -25.06 -3.00 3.99
N GLU A 106 -25.18 -3.21 5.30
CA GLU A 106 -24.93 -4.50 5.92
C GLU A 106 -25.91 -5.58 5.45
N GLN A 107 -27.17 -5.22 5.18
CA GLN A 107 -28.16 -6.11 4.58
C GLN A 107 -27.96 -6.28 3.07
N ARG A 108 -27.29 -5.34 2.40
CA ARG A 108 -27.03 -5.36 0.95
C ARG A 108 -25.72 -6.04 0.53
N ASN A 109 -24.87 -6.44 1.48
CA ASN A 109 -23.66 -7.16 1.13
C ASN A 109 -24.00 -8.60 0.70
N PRO A 110 -24.07 -8.90 -0.60
CA PRO A 110 -24.41 -10.23 -1.09
C PRO A 110 -23.33 -11.26 -0.74
N PHE A 111 -22.16 -10.82 -0.31
CA PHE A 111 -21.00 -11.65 0.01
C PHE A 111 -20.72 -11.71 1.53
N LYS A 112 -21.65 -11.28 2.39
CA LYS A 112 -21.44 -11.16 3.83
C LYS A 112 -20.88 -12.43 4.46
N GLU A 113 -21.51 -13.58 4.18
CA GLU A 113 -21.04 -14.87 4.70
C GLU A 113 -19.71 -15.31 4.08
N GLN A 114 -19.50 -15.06 2.80
CA GLN A 114 -18.23 -15.36 2.14
C GLN A 114 -17.11 -14.50 2.72
N VAL A 115 -17.35 -13.19 2.91
CA VAL A 115 -16.38 -12.25 3.49
C VAL A 115 -16.06 -12.59 4.93
N LYS A 116 -17.05 -12.98 5.74
CA LYS A 116 -16.87 -13.41 7.13
C LYS A 116 -15.94 -14.61 7.26
N ASN A 117 -15.98 -15.51 6.28
CA ASN A 117 -15.16 -16.72 6.25
C ASN A 117 -13.80 -16.51 5.56
N LEU A 118 -13.50 -15.32 5.04
CA LEU A 118 -12.19 -15.01 4.50
C LEU A 118 -11.15 -14.96 5.63
N GLN A 119 -10.03 -15.60 5.36
CA GLN A 119 -8.88 -15.46 6.25
C GLN A 119 -8.18 -14.12 6.02
N ASN A 120 -7.67 -13.51 7.09
CA ASN A 120 -6.84 -12.31 7.02
C ASN A 120 -5.45 -12.66 6.48
N LYS A 121 -5.38 -12.92 5.17
CA LYS A 121 -4.16 -13.30 4.46
C LYS A 121 -3.93 -12.39 3.26
N VAL A 122 -2.68 -12.35 2.83
CA VAL A 122 -2.28 -11.67 1.59
C VAL A 122 -2.88 -12.34 0.38
N GLY A 123 -3.50 -11.57 -0.49
CA GLY A 123 -4.05 -12.10 -1.73
C GLY A 123 -4.63 -11.05 -2.66
N ILE A 124 -5.30 -11.54 -3.68
CA ILE A 124 -6.00 -10.78 -4.70
C ILE A 124 -7.47 -11.17 -4.65
N TYR A 125 -8.36 -10.22 -4.88
CA TYR A 125 -9.79 -10.48 -5.00
C TYR A 125 -10.35 -9.82 -6.25
N TYR A 126 -11.36 -10.46 -6.79
CA TYR A 126 -12.02 -10.12 -8.05
C TYR A 126 -13.50 -9.94 -7.79
N ILE A 127 -14.07 -8.82 -8.19
CA ILE A 127 -15.50 -8.56 -8.14
C ILE A 127 -16.01 -8.55 -9.58
N TYR A 128 -17.00 -9.39 -9.86
CA TYR A 128 -17.59 -9.58 -11.18
C TYR A 128 -19.02 -9.05 -11.21
N ASN A 129 -19.46 -8.57 -12.38
CA ASN A 129 -20.85 -8.24 -12.66
C ASN A 129 -21.67 -9.51 -13.01
N GLU A 130 -22.96 -9.32 -13.30
CA GLU A 130 -23.87 -10.39 -13.71
C GLU A 130 -23.44 -11.07 -15.03
N ALA A 131 -22.82 -10.33 -15.94
CA ALA A 131 -22.28 -10.87 -17.20
C ALA A 131 -20.99 -11.71 -17.02
N GLY A 132 -20.46 -11.77 -15.79
CA GLY A 132 -19.22 -12.49 -15.50
C GLY A 132 -17.96 -11.74 -15.87
N GLU A 133 -18.05 -10.42 -16.11
CA GLU A 133 -16.91 -9.56 -16.39
C GLU A 133 -16.32 -9.02 -15.07
N PRO A 134 -14.98 -8.98 -14.91
CA PRO A 134 -14.36 -8.39 -13.73
C PRO A 134 -14.53 -6.88 -13.74
N ILE A 135 -15.31 -6.35 -12.81
CA ILE A 135 -15.53 -4.90 -12.66
C ILE A 135 -14.56 -4.25 -11.70
N TYR A 136 -13.97 -5.02 -10.77
CA TYR A 136 -12.94 -4.55 -9.87
C TYR A 136 -12.00 -5.66 -9.44
N ILE A 137 -10.70 -5.35 -9.37
CA ILE A 137 -9.66 -6.23 -8.85
C ILE A 137 -8.94 -5.47 -7.72
N GLY A 138 -8.70 -6.14 -6.60
CA GLY A 138 -7.96 -5.57 -5.49
C GLY A 138 -6.87 -6.51 -4.98
N SER A 139 -5.80 -5.95 -4.41
CA SER A 139 -4.77 -6.68 -3.68
C SER A 139 -4.71 -6.18 -2.25
N SER A 140 -4.58 -7.07 -1.28
CA SER A 140 -4.58 -6.72 0.14
C SER A 140 -3.76 -7.69 0.99
N LYS A 141 -3.23 -7.16 2.11
CA LYS A 141 -2.67 -7.96 3.22
C LYS A 141 -3.76 -8.55 4.10
N ASP A 142 -4.93 -7.93 4.07
CA ASP A 142 -6.11 -8.25 4.84
C ASP A 142 -7.31 -8.25 3.91
N LEU A 143 -7.54 -9.41 3.30
CA LEU A 143 -8.60 -9.62 2.32
C LEU A 143 -9.98 -9.35 2.90
N GLN A 144 -10.24 -9.85 4.11
CA GLN A 144 -11.54 -9.71 4.76
C GLN A 144 -11.93 -8.24 4.92
N ASN A 145 -11.07 -7.43 5.55
CA ASN A 145 -11.35 -6.01 5.77
C ASN A 145 -11.37 -5.20 4.47
N SER A 146 -10.51 -5.55 3.51
CA SER A 146 -10.46 -4.83 2.24
C SER A 146 -11.69 -5.06 1.38
N VAL A 147 -12.19 -6.30 1.30
CA VAL A 147 -13.43 -6.62 0.59
C VAL A 147 -14.62 -6.02 1.33
N ASN A 148 -14.72 -6.23 2.65
CA ASN A 148 -15.84 -5.71 3.45
C ASN A 148 -16.00 -4.19 3.30
N ARG A 149 -14.90 -3.44 3.23
CA ARG A 149 -14.92 -1.98 3.06
C ARG A 149 -15.67 -1.53 1.81
N HIS A 150 -15.63 -2.29 0.72
CA HIS A 150 -16.37 -1.97 -0.50
C HIS A 150 -17.89 -2.08 -0.32
N PHE A 151 -18.34 -2.92 0.61
CA PHE A 151 -19.77 -3.17 0.83
C PHE A 151 -20.36 -2.44 2.05
N VAL A 152 -19.50 -1.76 2.83
CA VAL A 152 -19.91 -0.97 4.01
C VAL A 152 -19.72 0.54 3.79
N ALA A 153 -18.77 0.94 2.95
CA ALA A 153 -18.51 2.35 2.66
C ALA A 153 -19.60 2.96 1.75
N ASP A 154 -19.73 4.29 1.82
CA ASP A 154 -20.69 5.10 1.08
C ASP A 154 -20.06 6.01 0.01
N ASN A 155 -18.76 5.83 -0.26
CA ASN A 155 -18.09 6.57 -1.32
C ASN A 155 -18.51 6.08 -2.72
N LYS A 156 -18.28 6.91 -3.74
CA LYS A 156 -18.70 6.67 -5.13
C LYS A 156 -18.30 5.27 -5.65
N LEU A 157 -17.08 4.81 -5.35
CA LEU A 157 -16.62 3.48 -5.78
C LEU A 157 -17.39 2.37 -5.07
N ALA A 158 -17.54 2.48 -3.75
CA ALA A 158 -18.24 1.48 -2.97
C ALA A 158 -19.71 1.34 -3.40
N LEU A 159 -20.40 2.46 -3.61
CA LEU A 159 -21.81 2.47 -4.07
C LEU A 159 -21.95 1.84 -5.45
N ALA A 160 -21.02 2.12 -6.38
CA ALA A 160 -21.02 1.52 -7.70
C ALA A 160 -20.78 -0.02 -7.62
N LEU A 161 -19.81 -0.45 -6.79
CA LEU A 161 -19.57 -1.88 -6.58
C LEU A 161 -20.75 -2.59 -5.90
N GLN A 162 -21.41 -1.94 -4.92
CA GLN A 162 -22.61 -2.49 -4.29
C GLN A 162 -23.78 -2.67 -5.27
N ALA A 163 -23.88 -1.81 -6.28
CA ALA A 163 -24.92 -1.90 -7.31
C ALA A 163 -24.65 -3.01 -8.33
N ASP A 164 -23.40 -3.19 -8.74
CA ASP A 164 -23.06 -4.03 -9.91
C ASP A 164 -22.40 -5.37 -9.53
N ALA A 165 -22.02 -5.57 -8.26
CA ALA A 165 -21.35 -6.78 -7.84
C ALA A 165 -22.30 -7.99 -7.82
N HIS A 166 -21.94 -9.04 -8.56
CA HIS A 166 -22.69 -10.29 -8.63
C HIS A 166 -21.91 -11.49 -8.10
N ARG A 167 -20.59 -11.50 -8.26
CA ARG A 167 -19.73 -12.61 -7.83
C ARG A 167 -18.42 -12.09 -7.26
N LEU A 168 -17.95 -12.71 -6.17
CA LEU A 168 -16.66 -12.44 -5.54
C LEU A 168 -15.78 -13.68 -5.64
N GLU A 169 -14.56 -13.52 -6.13
CA GLU A 169 -13.51 -14.54 -6.09
C GLU A 169 -12.31 -14.01 -5.31
N VAL A 170 -11.62 -14.90 -4.62
CA VAL A 170 -10.46 -14.57 -3.81
C VAL A 170 -9.35 -15.57 -4.05
N GLU A 171 -8.17 -15.08 -4.31
CA GLU A 171 -6.94 -15.87 -4.48
C GLU A 171 -5.95 -15.56 -3.36
N HIS A 172 -5.63 -16.56 -2.53
CA HIS A 172 -4.63 -16.44 -1.48
C HIS A 172 -3.24 -16.60 -2.07
N ILE A 173 -2.46 -15.53 -2.06
CA ILE A 173 -1.09 -15.49 -2.58
C ILE A 173 -0.06 -15.67 -1.45
N GLY A 174 -0.37 -15.22 -0.23
CA GLY A 174 0.50 -15.32 0.94
C GLY A 174 1.75 -14.43 0.91
N ASN A 175 2.28 -14.14 -0.27
CA ASN A 175 3.44 -13.27 -0.47
C ASN A 175 3.01 -11.94 -1.09
N GLU A 176 3.30 -10.83 -0.39
CA GLU A 176 2.85 -9.50 -0.83
C GLU A 176 3.54 -9.03 -2.12
N ALA A 177 4.83 -9.35 -2.29
CA ALA A 177 5.55 -8.99 -3.53
C ALA A 177 4.91 -9.66 -4.75
N ILE A 178 4.59 -10.95 -4.64
CA ILE A 178 3.93 -11.70 -5.72
C ILE A 178 2.53 -11.18 -5.95
N ALA A 179 1.75 -10.91 -4.89
CA ALA A 179 0.41 -10.36 -5.01
C ALA A 179 0.40 -9.00 -5.73
N GLN A 180 1.38 -8.13 -5.47
CA GLN A 180 1.48 -6.83 -6.15
C GLN A 180 1.84 -6.97 -7.64
N ILE A 181 2.75 -7.89 -7.98
CA ILE A 181 3.12 -8.15 -9.38
C ILE A 181 1.92 -8.72 -10.15
N GLN A 182 1.27 -9.73 -9.61
CA GLN A 182 0.09 -10.35 -10.23
C GLN A 182 -1.07 -9.37 -10.36
N TYR A 183 -1.39 -8.64 -9.29
CA TYR A 183 -2.42 -7.59 -9.30
C TYR A 183 -2.22 -6.61 -10.44
N LYS A 184 -1.00 -6.03 -10.54
CA LYS A 184 -0.71 -5.05 -11.59
C LYS A 184 -0.92 -5.62 -12.99
N ARG A 185 -0.42 -6.82 -13.24
CA ARG A 185 -0.55 -7.49 -14.54
C ARG A 185 -2.00 -7.81 -14.88
N THR A 186 -2.73 -8.34 -13.90
CA THR A 186 -4.14 -8.68 -14.11
C THR A 186 -4.98 -7.45 -14.41
N VAL A 187 -4.74 -6.35 -13.68
CA VAL A 187 -5.43 -5.07 -13.95
C VAL A 187 -5.07 -4.49 -15.31
N ASP A 188 -3.80 -4.58 -15.72
CA ASP A 188 -3.35 -4.07 -17.03
C ASP A 188 -3.96 -4.85 -18.21
N VAL A 189 -4.13 -6.16 -18.04
CA VAL A 189 -4.72 -7.04 -19.07
C VAL A 189 -6.24 -6.93 -19.10
N GLN A 190 -6.89 -7.08 -17.94
CA GLN A 190 -8.36 -7.15 -17.84
C GLN A 190 -9.04 -5.78 -17.86
N ARG A 191 -8.32 -4.72 -17.45
CA ARG A 191 -8.80 -3.32 -17.42
C ARG A 191 -10.18 -3.18 -16.77
N PRO A 192 -10.38 -3.64 -15.52
CA PRO A 192 -11.69 -3.63 -14.89
C PRO A 192 -12.26 -2.21 -14.81
N MET A 193 -13.57 -2.09 -15.01
CA MET A 193 -14.27 -0.81 -15.14
C MET A 193 -14.05 0.14 -13.96
N TYR A 194 -13.98 -0.38 -12.74
CA TYR A 194 -13.83 0.41 -11.53
C TYR A 194 -12.40 0.53 -11.01
N ASN A 195 -11.42 -0.12 -11.66
CA ASN A 195 -10.03 0.11 -11.34
C ASN A 195 -9.58 1.42 -11.99
N ASN A 196 -9.34 2.42 -11.16
CA ASN A 196 -8.76 3.67 -11.64
C ASN A 196 -7.31 3.45 -12.07
N THR A 197 -7.06 3.36 -13.38
CA THR A 197 -5.72 3.21 -13.96
C THR A 197 -4.77 4.36 -13.60
N LYS A 198 -5.32 5.51 -13.15
CA LYS A 198 -4.56 6.64 -12.63
C LYS A 198 -4.17 6.49 -11.16
N LYS A 199 -4.68 5.47 -10.46
CA LYS A 199 -4.28 5.21 -9.08
C LYS A 199 -2.80 4.80 -9.09
N ARG A 200 -1.97 5.65 -8.50
CA ARG A 200 -0.52 5.46 -8.47
C ARG A 200 -0.22 4.14 -7.76
N SER A 201 0.62 3.32 -8.39
CA SER A 201 1.30 2.23 -7.68
C SER A 201 1.98 2.77 -6.43
N PHE A 202 2.14 1.96 -5.39
CA PHE A 202 2.96 2.39 -4.26
C PHE A 202 4.41 2.68 -4.67
N LEU A 203 4.91 2.04 -5.74
CA LEU A 203 6.15 2.43 -6.39
C LEU A 203 5.89 3.62 -7.32
N ASN A 204 5.98 4.81 -6.77
CA ASN A 204 5.60 6.04 -7.47
C ASN A 204 6.76 6.94 -7.85
N PHE A 205 7.98 6.53 -7.55
CA PHE A 205 9.22 7.21 -7.90
C PHE A 205 10.05 6.39 -8.87
N GLY A 206 10.73 7.06 -9.79
CA GLY A 206 11.52 6.41 -10.83
C GLY A 206 12.93 6.96 -10.93
N LEU A 207 13.87 6.08 -11.19
CA LEU A 207 15.20 6.41 -11.67
C LEU A 207 15.19 6.33 -13.21
N PHE A 208 15.54 7.42 -13.82
CA PHE A 208 15.61 7.58 -15.25
C PHE A 208 17.06 7.82 -15.64
N THR A 209 17.53 7.12 -16.66
CA THR A 209 18.84 7.33 -17.24
C THR A 209 18.66 7.82 -18.66
N GLU A 210 19.52 8.72 -19.09
CA GLU A 210 19.65 9.06 -20.51
C GLU A 210 20.92 8.37 -21.03
N PRO A 211 20.78 7.25 -21.76
CA PRO A 211 21.95 6.56 -22.28
C PRO A 211 22.58 7.41 -23.37
N LYS A 212 23.86 7.70 -23.24
CA LYS A 212 24.69 8.02 -24.39
C LYS A 212 24.74 6.79 -25.31
N LYS A 213 25.23 6.96 -26.53
CA LYS A 213 25.36 5.94 -27.58
C LYS A 213 26.05 4.61 -27.16
N SER A 214 26.58 4.51 -25.93
CA SER A 214 27.43 3.42 -25.43
C SER A 214 26.84 2.58 -24.30
N ALA A 215 25.53 2.63 -24.03
CA ALA A 215 24.92 1.94 -22.87
C ALA A 215 25.49 2.32 -21.48
N MET A 216 26.30 3.36 -21.41
CA MET A 216 26.84 3.92 -20.16
C MET A 216 25.88 4.96 -19.61
N VAL A 217 25.73 4.96 -18.28
CA VAL A 217 24.94 5.97 -17.56
C VAL A 217 25.87 7.11 -17.17
N GLU A 218 25.69 8.25 -17.79
CA GLU A 218 26.48 9.44 -17.47
C GLU A 218 25.87 10.18 -16.26
N TYR A 219 24.53 10.23 -16.24
CA TYR A 219 23.79 10.82 -15.12
C TYR A 219 22.42 10.16 -14.95
N VAL A 220 21.85 10.32 -13.77
CA VAL A 220 20.50 9.84 -13.43
C VAL A 220 19.59 11.00 -13.10
N ARG A 221 18.31 10.83 -13.41
CA ARG A 221 17.24 11.73 -13.00
C ARG A 221 16.29 11.01 -12.06
N VAL A 222 15.79 11.74 -11.08
CA VAL A 222 14.92 11.24 -10.04
C VAL A 222 13.67 12.09 -9.98
N TYR A 223 12.53 11.53 -10.33
CA TYR A 223 11.25 12.23 -10.21
C TYR A 223 10.06 11.28 -10.08
N PRO A 224 8.89 11.81 -9.62
CA PRO A 224 7.66 11.02 -9.58
C PRO A 224 7.27 10.50 -10.97
N ILE A 225 6.85 9.25 -11.03
CA ILE A 225 6.44 8.61 -12.29
C ILE A 225 5.13 9.26 -12.76
N ARG A 226 5.15 9.83 -13.97
CA ARG A 226 3.96 10.46 -14.57
C ARG A 226 3.59 9.84 -15.92
N HIS A 227 4.47 9.92 -16.91
CA HIS A 227 4.17 9.54 -18.31
C HIS A 227 5.20 8.60 -18.92
N LYS A 228 6.45 8.65 -18.45
CA LYS A 228 7.55 7.82 -18.96
C LYS A 228 7.85 6.69 -17.98
N ALA A 229 8.00 5.47 -18.47
CA ALA A 229 8.44 4.35 -17.65
C ALA A 229 9.91 4.55 -17.24
N PRO A 230 10.24 4.42 -15.95
CA PRO A 230 11.60 4.49 -15.48
C PRO A 230 12.36 3.18 -15.74
N GLN A 231 13.68 3.23 -15.68
CA GLN A 231 14.52 2.03 -15.65
C GLN A 231 14.38 1.27 -14.33
N PHE A 232 14.13 1.99 -13.22
CA PHE A 232 13.96 1.40 -11.90
C PHE A 232 12.85 2.12 -11.15
N TYR A 233 12.04 1.34 -10.43
CA TYR A 233 10.90 1.81 -9.63
C TYR A 233 11.22 1.78 -8.14
N PHE A 234 10.78 2.80 -7.40
CA PHE A 234 10.95 2.94 -5.96
C PHE A 234 9.68 3.45 -5.28
N GLU A 235 9.53 3.16 -4.00
CA GLU A 235 8.42 3.62 -3.15
C GLU A 235 8.39 5.16 -3.04
N GLY A 236 9.55 5.78 -3.00
CA GLY A 236 9.66 7.23 -2.85
C GLY A 236 11.10 7.71 -2.97
N PRO A 237 11.31 9.04 -2.84
CA PRO A 237 12.63 9.65 -3.02
C PRO A 237 13.66 9.11 -2.03
N LYS A 238 13.28 8.87 -0.78
CA LYS A 238 14.20 8.37 0.25
C LYS A 238 14.79 7.01 -0.14
N ALA A 239 13.95 6.03 -0.49
CA ALA A 239 14.41 4.70 -0.89
C ALA A 239 15.32 4.74 -2.13
N LEU A 240 15.01 5.62 -3.08
CA LEU A 240 15.80 5.80 -4.28
C LEU A 240 17.16 6.43 -3.97
N TYR A 241 17.21 7.48 -3.14
CA TYR A 241 18.49 8.11 -2.79
C TYR A 241 19.37 7.22 -1.91
N GLU A 242 18.80 6.41 -1.01
CA GLU A 242 19.54 5.37 -0.27
C GLU A 242 20.13 4.31 -1.21
N PHE A 243 19.39 3.90 -2.23
CA PHE A 243 19.90 3.02 -3.29
C PHE A 243 21.07 3.68 -4.04
N LEU A 244 20.91 4.91 -4.53
CA LEU A 244 21.96 5.65 -5.22
C LEU A 244 23.19 5.85 -4.34
N GLN A 245 23.03 6.13 -3.05
CA GLN A 245 24.14 6.26 -2.12
C GLN A 245 24.98 4.99 -2.06
N ARG A 246 24.35 3.81 -1.95
CA ARG A 246 25.07 2.52 -1.98
C ARG A 246 25.85 2.35 -3.29
N VAL A 247 25.20 2.63 -4.41
CA VAL A 247 25.85 2.52 -5.73
C VAL A 247 27.05 3.45 -5.79
N MET A 248 26.90 4.73 -5.49
CA MET A 248 27.95 5.73 -5.59
C MET A 248 29.13 5.44 -4.67
N MET A 249 28.86 4.95 -3.45
CA MET A 249 29.93 4.57 -2.52
C MET A 249 30.73 3.36 -3.05
N ASN A 250 30.04 2.33 -3.49
CA ASN A 250 30.69 1.10 -3.93
C ASN A 250 31.44 1.27 -5.26
N GLU A 251 30.92 2.07 -6.17
CA GLU A 251 31.53 2.35 -7.47
C GLU A 251 32.43 3.59 -7.43
N ALA A 252 32.58 4.22 -6.27
CA ALA A 252 33.36 5.45 -6.08
C ALA A 252 32.96 6.56 -7.08
N LEU A 253 31.66 6.75 -7.30
CA LEU A 253 31.10 7.78 -8.17
C LEU A 253 30.96 9.10 -7.40
N ASP A 254 31.21 10.20 -8.10
CA ASP A 254 31.00 11.54 -7.52
C ASP A 254 29.54 11.98 -7.68
N PRO A 255 28.78 12.23 -6.59
CA PRO A 255 27.42 12.73 -6.67
C PRO A 255 27.29 14.04 -7.47
N PHE A 256 28.31 14.88 -7.47
CA PHE A 256 28.30 16.17 -8.19
C PHE A 256 28.40 16.02 -9.69
N THR A 257 28.92 14.91 -10.18
CA THR A 257 28.99 14.59 -11.62
C THR A 257 27.95 13.61 -12.08
N PHE A 258 27.48 12.71 -11.20
CA PHE A 258 26.53 11.65 -11.52
C PHE A 258 25.06 12.08 -11.38
N LEU A 259 24.77 13.05 -10.51
CA LEU A 259 23.42 13.62 -10.31
C LEU A 259 23.31 15.00 -10.94
N LEU A 260 22.16 15.30 -11.55
CA LEU A 260 21.84 16.66 -11.98
C LEU A 260 21.58 17.58 -10.77
N ASP A 261 21.74 18.91 -10.95
CA ASP A 261 21.69 19.88 -9.85
C ASP A 261 20.48 19.75 -8.93
N LYS A 262 19.29 19.63 -9.51
CA LYS A 262 18.03 19.45 -8.74
C LYS A 262 18.00 18.15 -7.93
N ASP A 263 18.58 17.10 -8.47
CA ASP A 263 18.62 15.79 -7.82
C ASP A 263 19.70 15.74 -6.75
N ARG A 264 20.80 16.54 -6.87
CA ARG A 264 21.82 16.70 -5.84
C ARG A 264 21.28 17.28 -4.55
N GLU A 265 20.50 18.37 -4.63
CA GLU A 265 19.90 19.01 -3.43
C GLU A 265 19.02 18.00 -2.67
N HIS A 266 18.17 17.27 -3.40
CA HIS A 266 17.33 16.23 -2.81
C HIS A 266 18.14 15.05 -2.27
N TYR A 267 19.19 14.64 -2.97
CA TYR A 267 20.09 13.59 -2.51
C TYR A 267 20.71 13.91 -1.17
N PHE A 268 21.34 15.07 -1.01
CA PHE A 268 21.96 15.48 0.25
C PHE A 268 20.97 15.72 1.39
N LYS A 269 19.71 16.00 1.08
CA LYS A 269 18.64 16.09 2.08
C LYS A 269 18.24 14.72 2.65
N HIS A 270 18.36 13.66 1.88
CA HIS A 270 17.89 12.32 2.23
C HIS A 270 19.00 11.32 2.56
N THR A 271 20.27 11.68 2.36
CA THR A 271 21.42 10.81 2.61
C THR A 271 22.37 11.45 3.61
N LYS A 272 23.18 10.62 4.26
CA LYS A 272 24.28 11.10 5.10
C LYS A 272 25.40 11.61 4.20
N ASN A 273 25.98 12.76 4.56
CA ASN A 273 27.10 13.35 3.85
C ASN A 273 28.35 12.50 4.13
N LEU A 274 28.60 11.52 3.31
CA LEU A 274 29.76 10.63 3.41
C LEU A 274 30.83 11.09 2.41
N GLN A 275 32.04 11.34 2.91
CA GLN A 275 33.18 11.67 2.05
C GLN A 275 33.82 10.39 1.53
N TRP A 276 33.93 10.26 0.21
CA TRP A 276 34.73 9.21 -0.43
C TRP A 276 35.47 9.80 -1.64
N LYS A 277 36.55 9.12 -2.03
CA LYS A 277 37.32 9.51 -3.22
C LYS A 277 36.64 8.98 -4.47
N ALA A 278 36.11 9.87 -5.29
CA ALA A 278 35.56 9.52 -6.60
C ALA A 278 36.65 8.97 -7.55
N LYS A 279 36.36 7.88 -8.24
CA LYS A 279 37.25 7.25 -9.23
C LYS A 279 36.68 7.25 -10.63
N SER A 280 35.37 7.23 -10.78
CA SER A 280 34.68 7.13 -12.06
C SER A 280 33.58 8.19 -12.19
N LYS A 281 33.29 8.56 -13.44
CA LYS A 281 32.19 9.47 -13.82
C LYS A 281 31.04 8.74 -14.49
N GLU A 282 31.25 7.50 -14.91
CA GLU A 282 30.30 6.72 -15.69
C GLU A 282 30.14 5.32 -15.13
N LEU A 283 28.94 4.76 -15.27
CA LEU A 283 28.59 3.43 -14.80
C LEU A 283 27.75 2.71 -15.87
N PRO A 284 28.03 1.45 -16.22
CA PRO A 284 27.14 0.67 -17.09
C PRO A 284 25.77 0.47 -16.46
N LEU A 285 24.70 0.58 -17.25
CA LEU A 285 23.34 0.35 -16.77
C LEU A 285 23.16 -1.07 -16.20
N SER A 286 23.86 -2.06 -16.77
CA SER A 286 23.89 -3.42 -16.22
C SER A 286 24.39 -3.45 -14.79
N ARG A 287 25.42 -2.67 -14.50
CA ARG A 287 26.00 -2.58 -13.15
C ARG A 287 25.02 -1.98 -12.13
N LEU A 288 24.22 -0.98 -12.51
CA LEU A 288 23.15 -0.47 -11.66
C LEU A 288 22.13 -1.56 -11.26
N ARG A 289 21.81 -2.47 -12.18
CA ARG A 289 20.87 -3.57 -11.93
C ARG A 289 21.39 -4.55 -10.88
N GLU A 290 22.71 -4.78 -10.82
CA GLU A 290 23.34 -5.69 -9.86
C GLU A 290 23.13 -5.25 -8.39
N TYR A 291 22.79 -3.97 -8.18
CA TYR A 291 22.50 -3.43 -6.85
C TYR A 291 21.05 -3.61 -6.39
N LEU A 292 20.14 -4.05 -7.26
CA LEU A 292 18.73 -4.25 -6.90
C LEU A 292 18.57 -5.49 -6.01
N PHE A 293 19.17 -6.61 -6.40
CA PHE A 293 19.12 -7.89 -5.70
C PHE A 293 20.27 -8.80 -6.20
N PRO A 294 20.54 -9.95 -5.55
CA PRO A 294 21.61 -10.85 -5.96
C PRO A 294 21.54 -11.25 -7.43
N GLN A 295 22.71 -11.47 -8.04
CA GLN A 295 22.78 -11.96 -9.42
C GLN A 295 22.27 -13.39 -9.55
N GLU A 296 22.55 -14.22 -8.54
CA GLU A 296 22.09 -15.60 -8.41
C GLU A 296 21.51 -15.80 -7.01
N GLY A 297 20.49 -16.59 -6.90
CA GLY A 297 19.94 -16.96 -5.59
C GLY A 297 18.45 -17.24 -5.57
N THR A 298 18.00 -17.58 -4.39
CA THR A 298 16.59 -17.80 -4.07
C THR A 298 16.19 -16.87 -2.93
N LEU A 299 15.25 -15.96 -3.20
CA LEU A 299 14.69 -15.10 -2.15
C LEU A 299 13.47 -15.79 -1.53
N ILE A 300 13.42 -15.86 -0.21
CA ILE A 300 12.36 -16.55 0.53
C ILE A 300 11.52 -15.53 1.30
N GLY A 301 10.22 -15.73 1.24
CA GLY A 301 9.23 -15.00 2.02
C GLY A 301 8.07 -15.89 2.51
N PRO A 302 7.04 -15.31 3.14
CA PRO A 302 5.85 -16.04 3.55
C PRO A 302 5.15 -16.73 2.37
N GLY A 303 4.56 -17.90 2.61
CA GLY A 303 3.69 -18.63 1.67
C GLY A 303 2.20 -18.41 1.96
N ARG A 304 1.35 -19.21 1.32
CA ARG A 304 -0.12 -19.12 1.41
C ARG A 304 -0.67 -19.72 2.70
N LYS A 305 0.08 -20.66 3.28
CA LYS A 305 -0.30 -21.43 4.48
C LYS A 305 0.81 -21.34 5.52
N ASP A 306 0.46 -21.69 6.75
CA ASP A 306 1.44 -21.81 7.82
C ASP A 306 2.51 -22.84 7.43
N ASN A 307 3.78 -22.51 7.75
CA ASN A 307 4.97 -23.29 7.38
C ASN A 307 5.28 -23.41 5.88
N GLU A 308 4.39 -22.95 4.97
CA GLU A 308 4.71 -22.79 3.57
C GLU A 308 5.57 -21.55 3.33
N LYS A 309 6.51 -21.64 2.42
CA LYS A 309 7.35 -20.52 1.99
C LYS A 309 7.12 -20.24 0.51
N CYS A 310 7.27 -18.98 0.14
CA CYS A 310 7.35 -18.53 -1.24
C CYS A 310 8.83 -18.34 -1.59
N ALA A 311 9.30 -18.96 -2.66
CA ALA A 311 10.62 -18.78 -3.23
C ALA A 311 10.53 -17.96 -4.51
N VAL A 312 11.32 -16.90 -4.62
CA VAL A 312 11.53 -16.14 -5.86
C VAL A 312 12.93 -16.48 -6.38
N LEU A 313 12.98 -17.03 -7.59
CA LEU A 313 14.23 -17.48 -8.19
C LEU A 313 14.85 -16.38 -9.05
N ILE A 314 16.15 -16.15 -8.85
CA ILE A 314 16.94 -15.16 -9.56
C ILE A 314 18.11 -15.84 -10.26
N GLU A 315 18.33 -15.52 -11.52
CA GLU A 315 19.44 -16.04 -12.32
C GLU A 315 19.92 -14.95 -13.29
N GLY A 316 21.22 -14.68 -13.31
CA GLY A 316 21.82 -13.60 -14.10
C GLY A 316 21.21 -12.22 -13.78
N GLY A 317 20.89 -11.94 -12.51
CA GLY A 317 20.22 -10.70 -12.09
C GLY A 317 18.80 -10.52 -12.65
N ARG A 318 18.15 -11.62 -13.06
CA ARG A 318 16.77 -11.62 -13.57
C ARG A 318 15.88 -12.47 -12.69
N ILE A 319 14.68 -11.99 -12.46
CA ILE A 319 13.62 -12.79 -11.83
C ILE A 319 13.16 -13.82 -12.86
N LEU A 320 13.25 -15.10 -12.54
CA LEU A 320 12.74 -16.17 -13.39
C LEU A 320 11.27 -16.42 -13.08
N GLY A 321 10.94 -16.53 -11.80
CA GLY A 321 9.62 -16.88 -11.36
C GLY A 321 9.56 -17.08 -9.86
N TYR A 322 8.44 -17.62 -9.41
CA TYR A 322 8.23 -17.96 -8.00
C TYR A 322 7.59 -19.35 -7.85
N THR A 323 7.76 -19.94 -6.68
CA THR A 323 7.10 -21.19 -6.33
C THR A 323 6.83 -21.26 -4.83
N TYR A 324 5.99 -22.20 -4.41
CA TYR A 324 5.74 -22.46 -3.01
C TYR A 324 6.31 -23.83 -2.60
N PHE A 325 6.81 -23.90 -1.36
CA PHE A 325 7.42 -25.11 -0.84
C PHE A 325 7.35 -25.15 0.69
N TYR A 326 7.52 -26.34 1.26
CA TYR A 326 7.64 -26.54 2.70
C TYR A 326 9.08 -26.91 3.06
N LEU A 327 9.70 -26.11 3.94
CA LEU A 327 11.11 -26.37 4.36
C LEU A 327 11.30 -27.77 4.96
N ALA A 328 10.31 -28.23 5.73
CA ALA A 328 10.39 -29.52 6.44
C ALA A 328 10.31 -30.74 5.51
N THR A 329 9.60 -30.67 4.41
CA THR A 329 9.31 -31.82 3.53
C THR A 329 10.02 -31.75 2.19
N ASP A 330 10.11 -30.56 1.61
CA ASP A 330 10.64 -30.40 0.25
C ASP A 330 12.16 -30.16 0.25
N GLY A 331 12.74 -29.73 1.40
CA GLY A 331 14.10 -29.21 1.44
C GLY A 331 14.27 -28.00 0.52
N VAL A 332 15.49 -27.52 0.36
CA VAL A 332 15.77 -26.45 -0.59
C VAL A 332 16.64 -27.00 -1.72
N ASN A 333 15.99 -27.61 -2.71
CA ASN A 333 16.65 -27.98 -3.95
C ASN A 333 16.23 -27.00 -5.08
N ARG A 334 17.13 -26.08 -5.43
CA ARG A 334 16.87 -25.04 -6.45
C ARG A 334 16.39 -25.63 -7.78
N ALA A 335 16.93 -26.77 -8.22
CA ALA A 335 16.50 -27.41 -9.46
C ALA A 335 15.05 -27.92 -9.39
N GLN A 336 14.63 -28.42 -8.23
CA GLN A 336 13.25 -28.84 -8.00
C GLN A 336 12.31 -27.62 -7.91
N LEU A 337 12.73 -26.56 -7.21
CA LEU A 337 11.96 -25.32 -7.16
C LEU A 337 11.75 -24.73 -8.57
N LYS A 338 12.81 -24.74 -9.40
CA LYS A 338 12.73 -24.25 -10.79
C LYS A 338 11.76 -25.06 -11.65
N LYS A 339 11.64 -26.37 -11.46
CA LYS A 339 10.67 -27.21 -12.20
C LYS A 339 9.22 -26.93 -11.86
N ARG A 340 8.93 -26.40 -10.67
CA ARG A 340 7.58 -26.14 -10.17
C ARG A 340 7.24 -24.64 -10.17
N MET A 341 8.14 -23.79 -10.65
CA MET A 341 7.92 -22.35 -10.60
C MET A 341 6.86 -21.88 -11.57
N VAL A 342 6.18 -20.83 -11.20
CA VAL A 342 5.36 -20.00 -12.06
C VAL A 342 6.22 -18.87 -12.57
N ASP A 343 6.29 -18.72 -13.89
CA ASP A 343 7.14 -17.71 -14.53
C ASP A 343 6.67 -16.30 -14.19
N ILE A 344 7.63 -15.42 -13.93
CA ILE A 344 7.41 -13.99 -13.84
C ILE A 344 8.18 -13.31 -14.97
N GLU A 345 7.47 -12.57 -15.81
CA GLU A 345 8.16 -11.70 -16.77
C GLU A 345 9.02 -10.67 -16.01
N HIS A 346 10.31 -10.68 -16.30
CA HIS A 346 11.24 -9.72 -15.71
C HIS A 346 11.13 -8.36 -16.41
N ASP A 347 10.39 -7.46 -15.80
CA ASP A 347 10.32 -6.06 -16.19
C ASP A 347 10.81 -5.13 -15.05
N ALA A 348 10.93 -3.86 -15.34
CA ALA A 348 11.41 -2.88 -14.38
C ALA A 348 10.47 -2.75 -13.14
N TYR A 349 9.17 -2.97 -13.33
CA TYR A 349 8.19 -2.92 -12.24
C TYR A 349 8.34 -4.12 -11.31
N ALA A 350 8.39 -5.33 -11.84
CA ALA A 350 8.61 -6.55 -11.06
C ALA A 350 9.94 -6.48 -10.31
N ALA A 351 11.00 -6.01 -10.98
CA ALA A 351 12.30 -5.79 -10.34
C ALA A 351 12.21 -4.77 -9.19
N GLY A 352 11.49 -3.68 -9.36
CA GLY A 352 11.26 -2.68 -8.31
C GLY A 352 10.49 -3.23 -7.12
N ILE A 353 9.45 -4.05 -7.37
CA ILE A 353 8.70 -4.75 -6.31
C ILE A 353 9.63 -5.68 -5.51
N ILE A 354 10.33 -6.57 -6.19
CA ILE A 354 11.23 -7.52 -5.51
C ILE A 354 12.33 -6.78 -4.74
N HIS A 355 12.92 -5.73 -5.34
CA HIS A 355 13.89 -4.89 -4.64
C HIS A 355 13.31 -4.27 -3.36
N HIS A 356 12.10 -3.70 -3.42
CA HIS A 356 11.45 -3.09 -2.27
C HIS A 356 11.32 -4.11 -1.12
N PHE A 357 10.75 -5.27 -1.39
CA PHE A 357 10.53 -6.28 -0.35
C PHE A 357 11.82 -6.93 0.15
N TYR A 358 12.81 -7.07 -0.71
CA TYR A 358 14.15 -7.55 -0.34
C TYR A 358 14.89 -6.53 0.53
N SER A 359 14.94 -5.27 0.13
CA SER A 359 15.63 -4.19 0.87
C SER A 359 15.01 -3.92 2.26
N LYS A 360 13.71 -4.21 2.43
CA LYS A 360 13.00 -4.11 3.71
C LYS A 360 13.09 -5.39 4.56
N GLY A 361 13.73 -6.45 4.06
CA GLY A 361 13.89 -7.73 4.76
C GLY A 361 12.64 -8.63 4.79
N TYR A 362 11.60 -8.31 4.03
CA TYR A 362 10.42 -9.17 3.85
C TYR A 362 10.69 -10.36 2.94
N LEU A 363 11.60 -10.20 1.98
CA LEU A 363 12.22 -11.29 1.24
C LEU A 363 13.66 -11.40 1.71
N LYS A 364 14.13 -12.60 1.98
CA LYS A 364 15.49 -12.87 2.46
C LYS A 364 16.20 -13.81 1.50
N LEU A 365 17.48 -13.53 1.24
CA LEU A 365 18.30 -14.47 0.49
C LEU A 365 18.45 -15.77 1.30
N LEU A 366 18.17 -16.88 0.64
CA LEU A 366 18.45 -18.20 1.21
C LEU A 366 19.97 -18.41 1.12
N GLU A 367 20.61 -18.57 2.26
CA GLU A 367 22.01 -19.04 2.34
C GLU A 367 22.00 -20.55 2.05
N GLU A 368 22.77 -20.98 1.03
CA GLU A 368 22.94 -22.38 0.65
C GLU A 368 23.78 -23.16 1.67
#